data_0ab40eed50dd1165e5e167a316a23401
#
_entry.id   0ab40eed50dd1165e5e167a316a23401
#
_cell.length_a   1.000
_cell.length_b   1.000
_cell.length_c   1.000
_cell.angle_alpha   90.00
_cell.angle_beta   90.00
_cell.angle_gamma   90.00
#
_symmetry.space_group_name_H-M   'P 1'
#
loop_
_entity.id
_entity.type
_entity.pdbx_description
1 polymer ?
#
loop_
_entity_poly.entity_id
_entity_poly.type
_entity_poly.pdbx_seq_one_letter_code
_entity_poly.pdbx_strand_id
1 'polypeptide(L)'
;MENIENGILTLLFENNEVKIRTINSEPYFDLENVCEILEIENPRRAKERLDEQGVYFLFDYWSSKSQRKDFISESNLYKLILQSHRLENIKFAVWITSEVSPIFIRNKVAKKIIKDLEELRTKDLEELRRTQKS
;
A
#
# COMPACT_ATOMS: atom_id res chain seq x y z
N MET A 1 13.36 6.27 -7.51
CA MET A 1 14.07 5.17 -6.83
C MET A 1 13.26 4.71 -5.62
N GLU A 2 13.04 3.42 -5.55
CA GLU A 2 12.29 2.84 -4.44
C GLU A 2 13.20 2.69 -3.23
N ASN A 3 12.74 3.16 -2.08
CA ASN A 3 13.47 3.02 -0.83
C ASN A 3 12.53 2.37 0.20
N ILE A 4 12.89 1.16 0.66
CA ILE A 4 12.09 0.42 1.63
C ILE A 4 12.87 0.36 2.94
N GLU A 5 12.34 1.03 3.97
CA GLU A 5 12.88 1.00 5.32
C GLU A 5 11.75 0.64 6.28
N ASN A 6 11.98 -0.38 7.12
CA ASN A 6 11.00 -0.82 8.15
C ASN A 6 9.61 -1.15 7.59
N GLY A 7 9.55 -1.73 6.38
CA GLY A 7 8.29 -2.07 5.74
C GLY A 7 7.56 -0.88 5.13
N ILE A 8 8.21 0.27 5.07
CA ILE A 8 7.69 1.47 4.45
C ILE A 8 8.42 1.71 3.14
N LEU A 9 7.64 1.79 2.05
CA LEU A 9 8.14 2.19 0.74
C LEU A 9 7.99 3.71 0.63
N THR A 10 9.08 4.40 0.34
CA THR A 10 9.04 5.84 0.13
C THR A 10 9.29 6.15 -1.34
N LEU A 11 8.34 6.82 -1.98
CA LEU A 11 8.43 7.26 -3.36
C LEU A 11 8.34 8.78 -3.41
N LEU A 12 8.84 9.38 -4.48
CA LEU A 12 8.82 10.83 -4.63
C LEU A 12 7.73 11.25 -5.64
N PHE A 13 6.87 12.15 -5.21
CA PHE A 13 5.92 12.83 -6.09
C PHE A 13 6.20 14.34 -6.01
N GLU A 14 6.66 14.92 -7.12
CA GLU A 14 7.00 16.34 -7.20
C GLU A 14 7.87 16.82 -6.01
N ASN A 15 8.93 16.07 -5.72
CA ASN A 15 9.84 16.31 -4.61
C ASN A 15 9.26 16.11 -3.20
N ASN A 16 8.02 15.63 -3.10
CA ASN A 16 7.41 15.27 -1.83
C ASN A 16 7.56 13.77 -1.59
N GLU A 17 7.99 13.40 -0.41
CA GLU A 17 8.05 11.99 -0.03
C GLU A 17 6.64 11.47 0.22
N VAL A 18 6.31 10.35 -0.43
CA VAL A 18 5.04 9.65 -0.21
C VAL A 18 5.36 8.33 0.49
N LYS A 19 4.86 8.19 1.71
CA LYS A 19 5.11 7.01 2.54
C LYS A 19 3.99 6.00 2.37
N ILE A 20 4.36 4.81 1.92
CA ILE A 20 3.43 3.74 1.59
C ILE A 20 3.81 2.50 2.40
N ARG A 21 2.83 1.91 3.05
CA ARG A 21 3.03 0.66 3.78
C ARG A 21 2.28 -0.46 3.08
N THR A 22 2.90 -1.63 3.00
CA THR A 22 2.23 -2.80 2.44
C THR A 22 1.48 -3.53 3.55
N ILE A 23 0.17 -3.65 3.38
CA ILE A 23 -0.69 -4.39 4.31
C ILE A 23 -1.53 -5.36 3.49
N ASN A 24 -1.38 -6.65 3.75
CA ASN A 24 -2.06 -7.71 3.00
C ASN A 24 -1.82 -7.59 1.47
N SER A 25 -0.59 -7.26 1.09
CA SER A 25 -0.16 -7.09 -0.31
C SER A 25 -0.80 -5.89 -1.01
N GLU A 26 -1.46 -5.01 -0.27
CA GLU A 26 -2.07 -3.78 -0.79
C GLU A 26 -1.33 -2.54 -0.30
N PRO A 27 -1.32 -1.45 -1.09
CA PRO A 27 -0.71 -0.20 -0.63
C PRO A 27 -1.62 0.53 0.35
N TYR A 28 -1.03 0.99 1.44
CA TYR A 28 -1.68 1.86 2.42
C TYR A 28 -0.82 3.10 2.60
N PHE A 29 -1.45 4.25 2.58
CA PHE A 29 -0.79 5.55 2.56
C PHE A 29 -0.90 6.24 3.92
N ASP A 30 0.20 6.83 4.38
CA ASP A 30 0.21 7.60 5.62
C ASP A 30 -0.75 8.79 5.47
N LEU A 31 -1.79 8.83 6.28
CA LEU A 31 -2.85 9.83 6.17
C LEU A 31 -2.34 11.27 6.34
N GLU A 32 -1.53 11.52 7.37
CA GLU A 32 -0.99 12.86 7.60
C GLU A 32 -0.11 13.32 6.44
N ASN A 33 0.71 12.39 5.93
CA ASN A 33 1.60 12.64 4.82
C ASN A 33 0.83 13.02 3.55
N VAL A 34 -0.20 12.24 3.18
CA VAL A 34 -0.96 12.55 1.97
C VAL A 34 -1.84 13.79 2.13
N CYS A 35 -2.36 14.04 3.34
CA CYS A 35 -3.10 15.28 3.59
C CYS A 35 -2.22 16.52 3.43
N GLU A 36 -0.96 16.42 3.85
CA GLU A 36 0.00 17.51 3.64
C GLU A 36 0.23 17.76 2.16
N ILE A 37 0.43 16.71 1.38
CA ILE A 37 0.62 16.82 -0.08
C ILE A 37 -0.62 17.42 -0.75
N LEU A 38 -1.81 17.00 -0.34
CA LEU A 38 -3.08 17.44 -0.90
C LEU A 38 -3.56 18.78 -0.35
N GLU A 39 -2.82 19.34 0.60
CA GLU A 39 -3.17 20.60 1.29
C GLU A 39 -4.52 20.51 2.01
N ILE A 40 -4.74 19.41 2.71
CA ILE A 40 -5.91 19.20 3.57
C ILE A 40 -5.49 19.50 5.01
N GLU A 41 -6.10 20.53 5.60
CA GLU A 41 -5.69 21.05 6.90
C GLU A 41 -6.01 20.15 8.09
N ASN A 42 -7.11 19.40 8.02
CA ASN A 42 -7.54 18.57 9.14
C ASN A 42 -7.67 17.09 8.74
N PRO A 43 -6.60 16.31 8.90
CA PRO A 43 -6.62 14.89 8.55
C PRO A 43 -7.66 14.08 9.34
N ARG A 44 -7.84 14.39 10.61
CA ARG A 44 -8.81 13.67 11.47
C ARG A 44 -10.23 13.82 10.93
N ARG A 45 -10.61 15.04 10.57
CA ARG A 45 -11.93 15.32 10.01
C ARG A 45 -12.12 14.68 8.64
N ALA A 46 -11.08 14.71 7.82
CA ALA A 46 -11.11 14.09 6.50
C ALA A 46 -11.30 12.57 6.62
N LYS A 47 -10.64 11.95 7.60
CA LYS A 47 -10.73 10.52 7.87
C LYS A 47 -12.16 10.07 8.20
N GLU A 48 -12.95 10.90 8.88
CA GLU A 48 -14.32 10.57 9.27
C GLU A 48 -15.23 10.25 8.07
N ARG A 49 -14.88 10.74 6.89
CA ARG A 49 -15.63 10.52 5.66
C ARG A 49 -15.14 9.35 4.83
N LEU A 50 -14.14 8.63 5.33
CA LEU A 50 -13.55 7.50 4.64
C LEU A 50 -14.18 6.19 5.13
N ASP A 51 -14.00 5.13 4.34
CA ASP A 51 -14.45 3.80 4.69
C ASP A 51 -13.55 3.24 5.81
N GLU A 52 -14.14 2.87 6.94
CA GLU A 52 -13.41 2.33 8.10
C GLU A 52 -12.61 1.09 7.76
N GLN A 53 -13.10 0.25 6.86
CA GLN A 53 -12.39 -0.97 6.46
C GLN A 53 -11.10 -0.68 5.72
N GLY A 54 -10.99 0.50 5.13
CA GLY A 54 -9.79 0.94 4.44
C GLY A 54 -8.89 1.84 5.28
N VAL A 55 -9.05 1.84 6.60
CA VAL A 55 -8.19 2.59 7.52
C VAL A 55 -7.50 1.61 8.46
N TYR A 56 -6.19 1.68 8.51
CA TYR A 56 -5.36 0.84 9.37
C TYR A 56 -4.53 1.75 10.26
N PHE A 57 -4.51 1.49 11.55
CA PHE A 57 -3.70 2.29 12.47
C PHE A 57 -2.58 1.50 13.10
N LEU A 58 -1.47 2.20 13.36
CA LEU A 58 -0.31 1.68 14.06
C LEU A 58 0.11 2.68 15.13
N PHE A 59 0.66 2.15 16.22
CA PHE A 59 1.29 2.99 17.21
C PHE A 59 2.80 2.98 16.97
N ASP A 60 3.38 4.17 16.95
CA ASP A 60 4.83 4.32 16.87
C ASP A 60 5.39 4.31 18.29
N TYR A 61 5.92 3.14 18.70
CA TYR A 61 6.50 2.98 20.03
C TYR A 61 7.95 3.46 20.10
N TRP A 62 8.54 3.81 18.96
CA TRP A 62 9.97 4.19 18.90
C TRP A 62 10.22 5.65 19.23
N SER A 63 9.17 6.48 19.16
CA SER A 63 9.29 7.88 19.60
C SER A 63 8.91 7.97 21.07
N SER A 64 9.52 8.91 21.79
CA SER A 64 9.23 9.16 23.21
C SER A 64 7.76 9.56 23.46
N LYS A 65 7.02 9.79 22.37
CA LYS A 65 5.57 10.02 22.40
C LYS A 65 4.94 8.93 21.54
N SER A 66 4.33 7.93 22.18
CA SER A 66 3.59 6.90 21.44
C SER A 66 2.50 7.59 20.60
N GLN A 67 2.76 7.77 19.32
CA GLN A 67 1.82 8.41 18.40
C GLN A 67 1.13 7.38 17.54
N ARG A 68 -0.18 7.49 17.49
CA ARG A 68 -0.98 6.71 16.56
C ARG A 68 -0.79 7.27 15.15
N LYS A 69 -0.50 6.38 14.20
CA LYS A 69 -0.44 6.73 12.79
C LYS A 69 -1.53 5.98 12.04
N ASP A 70 -2.28 6.72 11.24
CA ASP A 70 -3.33 6.16 10.39
C ASP A 70 -2.82 6.02 8.96
N PHE A 71 -3.16 4.87 8.36
CA PHE A 71 -2.84 4.56 6.97
C PHE A 71 -4.14 4.27 6.24
N ILE A 72 -4.28 4.79 5.04
CA ILE A 72 -5.51 4.63 4.25
C ILE A 72 -5.26 3.84 2.97
N SER A 73 -6.26 3.06 2.59
CA SER A 73 -6.22 2.28 1.35
C SER A 73 -6.18 3.18 0.12
N GLU A 74 -5.86 2.59 -1.03
CA GLU A 74 -5.88 3.30 -2.30
C GLU A 74 -7.27 3.86 -2.60
N SER A 75 -8.32 3.06 -2.34
CA SER A 75 -9.71 3.50 -2.53
C SER A 75 -10.04 4.72 -1.68
N ASN A 76 -9.63 4.71 -0.40
CA ASN A 76 -9.83 5.85 0.48
C ASN A 76 -9.00 7.07 0.04
N LEU A 77 -7.82 6.83 -0.50
CA LEU A 77 -7.00 7.92 -1.02
C LEU A 77 -7.72 8.66 -2.15
N TYR A 78 -8.37 7.93 -3.06
CA TYR A 78 -9.13 8.56 -4.13
C TYR A 78 -10.32 9.35 -3.60
N LYS A 79 -11.01 8.83 -2.57
CA LYS A 79 -12.09 9.57 -1.89
C LYS A 79 -11.57 10.86 -1.27
N LEU A 80 -10.37 10.80 -0.67
CA LEU A 80 -9.73 11.97 -0.07
C LEU A 80 -9.43 13.04 -1.12
N ILE A 81 -8.91 12.61 -2.27
CA ILE A 81 -8.62 13.52 -3.40
C ILE A 81 -9.90 14.18 -3.87
N LEU A 82 -11.00 13.44 -3.99
CA LEU A 82 -12.30 13.99 -4.39
C LEU A 82 -12.84 14.99 -3.35
N GLN A 83 -12.66 14.70 -2.06
CA GLN A 83 -13.08 15.62 -0.99
C GLN A 83 -12.34 16.95 -1.03
N SER A 84 -11.12 16.94 -1.53
CA SER A 84 -10.29 18.14 -1.55
C SER A 84 -10.80 19.21 -2.51
N HIS A 85 -11.60 18.83 -3.51
CA HIS A 85 -12.14 19.73 -4.54
C HIS A 85 -11.07 20.57 -5.26
N ARG A 86 -9.83 20.10 -5.29
CA ARG A 86 -8.73 20.80 -5.94
C ARG A 86 -8.31 20.06 -7.19
N LEU A 87 -8.42 20.72 -8.34
CA LEU A 87 -8.02 20.13 -9.63
C LEU A 87 -6.54 19.70 -9.65
N GLU A 88 -5.69 20.43 -8.94
CA GLU A 88 -4.27 20.09 -8.85
C GLU A 88 -4.04 18.73 -8.23
N ASN A 89 -4.93 18.28 -7.36
CA ASN A 89 -4.80 16.99 -6.69
C ASN A 89 -5.10 15.80 -7.61
N ILE A 90 -5.68 16.05 -8.79
CA ILE A 90 -5.87 15.02 -9.80
C ILE A 90 -4.53 14.47 -10.28
N LYS A 91 -3.50 15.29 -10.32
CA LYS A 91 -2.14 14.87 -10.69
C LYS A 91 -1.65 13.76 -9.76
N PHE A 92 -1.98 13.87 -8.49
CA PHE A 92 -1.60 12.86 -7.49
C PHE A 92 -2.30 11.54 -7.77
N ALA A 93 -3.61 11.58 -8.09
CA ALA A 93 -4.37 10.38 -8.46
C ALA A 93 -3.77 9.71 -9.70
N VAL A 94 -3.42 10.48 -10.72
CA VAL A 94 -2.79 9.97 -11.93
C VAL A 94 -1.44 9.32 -11.60
N TRP A 95 -0.65 9.95 -10.75
CA TRP A 95 0.63 9.40 -10.31
C TRP A 95 0.45 8.07 -9.57
N ILE A 96 -0.53 7.98 -8.67
CA ILE A 96 -0.83 6.75 -7.94
C ILE A 96 -1.18 5.62 -8.92
N THR A 97 -2.06 5.87 -9.88
CA THR A 97 -2.49 4.85 -10.83
C THR A 97 -1.39 4.43 -11.81
N SER A 98 -0.51 5.34 -12.20
CA SER A 98 0.52 5.06 -13.20
C SER A 98 1.84 4.55 -12.61
N GLU A 99 2.21 4.99 -11.40
CA GLU A 99 3.51 4.66 -10.81
C GLU A 99 3.43 3.74 -9.59
N VAL A 100 2.39 3.89 -8.78
CA VAL A 100 2.29 3.14 -7.51
C VAL A 100 1.52 1.84 -7.67
N SER A 101 0.28 1.91 -8.16
CA SER A 101 -0.58 0.74 -8.30
C SER A 101 0.05 -0.40 -9.10
N PRO A 102 0.74 -0.15 -10.23
CA PRO A 102 1.37 -1.22 -10.99
C PRO A 102 2.43 -2.00 -10.22
N ILE A 103 3.14 -1.36 -9.29
CA ILE A 103 4.15 -2.03 -8.46
C ILE A 103 3.48 -3.13 -7.63
N PHE A 104 2.37 -2.81 -6.98
CA PHE A 104 1.65 -3.75 -6.11
C PHE A 104 0.97 -4.85 -6.91
N ILE A 105 0.40 -4.54 -8.07
CA ILE A 105 -0.20 -5.52 -8.97
C ILE A 105 0.85 -6.52 -9.46
N ARG A 106 2.02 -6.04 -9.90
CA ARG A 106 3.12 -6.91 -10.35
C ARG A 106 3.60 -7.82 -9.24
N ASN A 107 3.72 -7.28 -8.02
CA ASN A 107 4.16 -8.06 -6.86
C ASN A 107 3.16 -9.17 -6.52
N LYS A 108 1.86 -8.90 -6.60
CA LYS A 108 0.82 -9.91 -6.39
C LYS A 108 0.88 -11.03 -7.43
N VAL A 109 1.01 -10.65 -8.70
CA VAL A 109 1.11 -11.60 -9.80
C VAL A 109 2.34 -12.48 -9.63
N ALA A 110 3.49 -11.88 -9.30
CA ALA A 110 4.73 -12.61 -9.08
C ALA A 110 4.59 -13.63 -7.94
N LYS A 111 4.00 -13.19 -6.80
CA LYS A 111 3.77 -14.08 -5.66
C LYS A 111 2.86 -15.26 -6.02
N LYS A 112 1.82 -14.99 -6.79
CA LYS A 112 0.90 -16.06 -7.23
C LYS A 112 1.59 -17.05 -8.15
N ILE A 113 2.37 -16.57 -9.11
CA ILE A 113 3.11 -17.44 -10.04
C ILE A 113 4.09 -18.33 -9.26
N ILE A 114 4.84 -17.76 -8.32
CA ILE A 114 5.78 -18.51 -7.49
C ILE A 114 5.05 -19.59 -6.71
N LYS A 115 3.93 -19.25 -6.09
CA LYS A 115 3.12 -20.20 -5.32
C LYS A 115 2.62 -21.35 -6.19
N ASP A 116 2.09 -21.04 -7.39
CA ASP A 116 1.58 -22.04 -8.31
C ASP A 116 2.70 -22.96 -8.80
N LEU A 117 3.89 -22.43 -9.07
CA LEU A 117 5.06 -23.22 -9.46
C LEU A 117 5.53 -24.14 -8.33
N GLU A 118 5.51 -23.66 -7.09
CA GLU A 118 5.86 -24.49 -5.92
C GLU A 118 4.89 -25.63 -5.73
N GLU A 119 3.59 -25.40 -5.93
CA GLU A 119 2.56 -26.44 -5.86
C GLU A 119 2.76 -27.50 -6.94
N LEU A 120 3.06 -27.11 -8.17
CA LEU A 120 3.36 -28.05 -9.26
C LEU A 120 4.59 -28.89 -8.96
N ARG A 121 5.64 -28.28 -8.45
CA ARG A 121 6.86 -28.97 -8.05
C ARG A 121 6.58 -30.02 -6.98
N THR A 122 5.76 -29.69 -6.00
CA THR A 122 5.37 -30.60 -4.92
C THR A 122 4.60 -31.80 -5.49
N LYS A 123 3.67 -31.57 -6.41
CA LYS A 123 2.92 -32.63 -7.07
C LYS A 123 3.81 -33.58 -7.86
N ASP A 124 4.76 -33.04 -8.61
CA ASP A 124 5.71 -33.85 -9.40
C ASP A 124 6.57 -34.72 -8.49
N LEU A 125 7.03 -34.20 -7.36
CA LEU A 125 7.80 -34.94 -6.38
C LEU A 125 6.98 -36.08 -5.76
N GLU A 126 5.70 -35.83 -5.48
CA GLU A 126 4.80 -36.86 -4.94
C GLU A 126 4.55 -37.97 -5.96
N GLU A 127 4.36 -37.65 -7.22
CA GLU A 127 4.21 -38.63 -8.31
C GLU A 127 5.46 -39.48 -8.46
N LEU A 128 6.64 -38.88 -8.46
CA LEU A 128 7.90 -39.60 -8.49
C LEU A 128 8.04 -40.56 -7.31
N ARG A 129 7.60 -40.13 -6.14
CA ARG A 129 7.63 -40.95 -4.94
C ARG A 129 6.71 -42.15 -5.04
N ARG A 130 5.53 -42.01 -5.66
CA ARG A 130 4.57 -43.07 -5.88
C ARG A 130 5.09 -44.11 -6.89
N THR A 131 5.77 -43.65 -7.94
CA THR A 131 6.31 -44.59 -8.96
C THR A 131 7.50 -45.38 -8.46
N GLN A 132 8.24 -44.88 -7.45
CA GLN A 132 9.36 -45.58 -6.87
C GLN A 132 8.96 -46.64 -5.84
N LYS A 133 7.70 -46.67 -5.41
CA LYS A 133 7.20 -47.61 -4.40
C LYS A 133 6.55 -48.85 -4.98
N SER A 134 6.54 -49.03 -6.25
CA SER A 134 5.98 -50.24 -6.90
C SER A 134 6.98 -51.33 -7.03
#